data_e50403c9e1a6b420e9db3ac544209dd6
#
_entry.id   e50403c9e1a6b420e9db3ac544209dd6
#
_cell.length_a   1.000
_cell.length_b   1.000
_cell.length_c   1.000
_cell.angle_alpha   90.00
_cell.angle_beta   90.00
_cell.angle_gamma   90.00
#
_symmetry.space_group_name_H-M   'P 1'
#
loop_
_entity.id
_entity.type
_entity.pdbx_description
1 polymer ?
#
loop_
_entity_poly.entity_id
_entity_poly.type
_entity_poly.pdbx_seq_one_letter_code
_entity_poly.pdbx_strand_id
1 'polypeptide(L)'
;MKRLINTLLLGLSLLVFIPLSARADGRVIPFDGLPAEAQTFIKTHFANVKVLQVSKEFAEYEVILADKSRLEFDRSGNWKEVNCRDGAVPESVIPSRIQAYVKGNYSSDKVRTIARNIRGYEVKLASGFELEFDKNCNFKRIDD
;
A
#
# COMPACT_ATOMS: atom_id res chain seq x y z
N MET A 1 37.72 -23.95 -29.10
CA MET A 1 36.50 -24.03 -28.31
C MET A 1 36.20 -22.66 -27.69
N LYS A 2 35.31 -21.94 -28.28
CA LYS A 2 34.90 -20.64 -27.77
C LYS A 2 33.73 -20.85 -26.79
N ARG A 3 33.96 -20.62 -25.52
CA ARG A 3 32.89 -20.61 -24.51
C ARG A 3 32.12 -19.30 -24.68
N LEU A 4 30.90 -19.40 -25.16
CA LEU A 4 29.92 -18.33 -25.12
C LEU A 4 29.53 -18.11 -23.67
N ILE A 5 30.00 -17.03 -23.08
CA ILE A 5 29.53 -16.57 -21.80
C ILE A 5 28.20 -15.90 -22.08
N ASN A 6 27.13 -16.63 -21.78
CA ASN A 6 25.79 -16.08 -21.75
C ASN A 6 25.71 -15.17 -20.50
N THR A 7 25.88 -13.89 -20.73
CA THR A 7 25.65 -12.89 -19.69
C THR A 7 24.14 -12.78 -19.50
N LEU A 8 23.63 -13.53 -18.55
CA LEU A 8 22.26 -13.39 -18.07
C LEU A 8 22.19 -12.04 -17.37
N LEU A 9 21.63 -11.04 -18.05
CA LEU A 9 21.21 -9.78 -17.45
C LEU A 9 20.06 -10.10 -16.51
N LEU A 10 20.39 -10.42 -15.25
CA LEU A 10 19.44 -10.33 -14.16
C LEU A 10 19.04 -8.84 -14.07
N GLY A 11 17.85 -8.53 -14.52
CA GLY A 11 17.21 -7.27 -14.21
C GLY A 11 16.96 -7.23 -12.72
N LEU A 12 17.92 -6.69 -12.00
CA LEU A 12 17.78 -6.34 -10.60
C LEU A 12 16.79 -5.19 -10.55
N SER A 13 15.52 -5.52 -10.35
CA SER A 13 14.50 -4.56 -9.95
C SER A 13 14.91 -4.05 -8.57
N LEU A 14 15.68 -2.98 -8.58
CA LEU A 14 16.04 -2.25 -7.37
C LEU A 14 14.77 -1.59 -6.86
N LEU A 15 14.03 -2.28 -5.99
CA LEU A 15 13.09 -1.65 -5.08
C LEU A 15 13.92 -0.70 -4.22
N VAL A 16 14.00 0.56 -4.66
CA VAL A 16 14.60 1.61 -3.85
C VAL A 16 13.70 1.79 -2.64
N PHE A 17 14.05 1.13 -1.57
CA PHE A 17 13.58 1.46 -0.24
C PHE A 17 14.08 2.86 0.06
N ILE A 18 13.28 3.87 -0.29
CA ILE A 18 13.57 5.25 0.10
C ILE A 18 13.33 5.32 1.60
N PRO A 19 14.35 5.51 2.44
CA PRO A 19 14.14 5.64 3.87
C PRO A 19 13.20 6.81 4.15
N LEU A 20 12.38 6.68 5.17
CA LEU A 20 11.37 7.65 5.60
C LEU A 20 11.92 9.10 5.72
N SER A 21 13.22 9.23 5.97
CA SER A 21 13.95 10.52 6.05
C SER A 21 14.17 11.23 4.70
N ALA A 22 13.98 10.55 3.57
CA ALA A 22 14.18 11.16 2.24
C ALA A 22 12.92 11.86 1.69
N ARG A 23 11.78 11.76 2.38
CA ARG A 23 10.53 12.45 2.04
C ARG A 23 10.32 13.72 2.88
N ALA A 24 11.37 14.43 3.22
CA ALA A 24 11.34 15.60 4.11
C ALA A 24 10.67 16.86 3.51
N ASP A 25 10.21 16.83 2.25
CA ASP A 25 9.69 18.00 1.56
C ASP A 25 8.15 18.08 1.50
N GLY A 26 7.45 17.12 2.13
CA GLY A 26 6.00 17.18 2.24
C GLY A 26 5.55 18.31 3.18
N ARG A 27 4.77 19.25 2.66
CA ARG A 27 4.18 20.32 3.47
C ARG A 27 3.13 19.74 4.41
N VAL A 28 3.29 19.92 5.71
CA VAL A 28 2.26 19.58 6.71
C VAL A 28 1.05 20.47 6.53
N ILE A 29 -0.14 19.88 6.48
CA ILE A 29 -1.42 20.57 6.36
C ILE A 29 -2.41 20.07 7.43
N PRO A 30 -3.47 20.82 7.74
CA PRO A 30 -4.52 20.34 8.64
C PRO A 30 -5.35 19.22 7.96
N PHE A 31 -6.06 18.43 8.77
CA PHE A 31 -6.90 17.32 8.28
C PHE A 31 -7.97 17.77 7.27
N ASP A 32 -8.60 18.93 7.51
CA ASP A 32 -9.59 19.50 6.60
C ASP A 32 -8.99 20.03 5.27
N GLY A 33 -7.68 20.09 5.17
CA GLY A 33 -6.96 20.32 3.91
C GLY A 33 -6.91 19.11 2.97
N LEU A 34 -7.29 17.91 3.46
CA LEU A 34 -7.44 16.73 2.61
C LEU A 34 -8.67 16.88 1.70
N PRO A 35 -8.64 16.26 0.49
CA PRO A 35 -9.86 16.09 -0.30
C PRO A 35 -10.95 15.35 0.48
N ALA A 36 -12.21 15.69 0.23
CA ALA A 36 -13.36 15.13 0.94
C ALA A 36 -13.39 13.58 0.89
N GLU A 37 -13.02 12.99 -0.23
CA GLU A 37 -12.94 11.54 -0.39
C GLU A 37 -11.94 10.90 0.57
N ALA A 38 -10.77 11.50 0.75
CA ALA A 38 -9.76 11.03 1.70
C ALA A 38 -10.24 11.16 3.15
N GLN A 39 -10.87 12.29 3.49
CA GLN A 39 -11.45 12.48 4.82
C GLN A 39 -12.52 11.42 5.13
N THR A 40 -13.41 11.16 4.18
CA THR A 40 -14.47 10.14 4.29
C THR A 40 -13.87 8.74 4.46
N PHE A 41 -12.86 8.41 3.67
CA PHE A 41 -12.15 7.13 3.78
C PHE A 41 -11.58 6.90 5.18
N ILE A 42 -10.90 7.90 5.72
CA ILE A 42 -10.30 7.80 7.07
C ILE A 42 -11.38 7.65 8.13
N LYS A 43 -12.43 8.46 8.06
CA LYS A 43 -13.56 8.40 9.01
C LYS A 43 -14.31 7.06 8.96
N THR A 44 -14.38 6.45 7.79
CA THR A 44 -15.08 5.16 7.58
C THR A 44 -14.25 3.97 8.05
N HIS A 45 -12.97 3.94 7.70
CA HIS A 45 -12.14 2.75 7.89
C HIS A 45 -11.19 2.84 9.10
N PHE A 46 -10.93 4.04 9.60
CA PHE A 46 -10.00 4.31 10.71
C PHE A 46 -10.62 5.24 11.76
N ALA A 47 -11.92 5.11 12.00
CA ALA A 47 -12.70 6.00 12.88
C ALA A 47 -12.14 6.12 14.31
N ASN A 48 -11.55 5.04 14.83
CA ASN A 48 -11.05 4.97 16.21
C ASN A 48 -9.55 5.22 16.32
N VAL A 49 -8.89 5.64 15.25
CA VAL A 49 -7.45 5.87 15.21
C VAL A 49 -7.18 7.35 15.02
N LYS A 50 -6.43 7.96 15.95
CA LYS A 50 -6.08 9.36 15.86
C LYS A 50 -5.15 9.62 14.67
N VAL A 51 -5.44 10.69 13.92
CA VAL A 51 -4.54 11.23 12.89
C VAL A 51 -3.45 12.04 13.57
N LEU A 52 -2.19 11.67 13.36
CA LEU A 52 -1.03 12.39 13.89
C LEU A 52 -0.53 13.47 12.96
N GLN A 53 -0.50 13.18 11.66
CA GLN A 53 0.04 14.12 10.68
C GLN A 53 -0.63 13.91 9.33
N VAL A 54 -0.85 15.00 8.63
CA VAL A 54 -1.23 15.03 7.22
C VAL A 54 -0.19 15.86 6.49
N SER A 55 0.34 15.33 5.40
CA SER A 55 1.27 16.05 4.53
C SER A 55 0.83 16.00 3.08
N LYS A 56 1.17 17.06 2.37
CA LYS A 56 0.93 17.18 0.92
C LYS A 56 2.27 17.31 0.21
N GLU A 57 2.50 16.46 -0.77
CA GLU A 57 3.66 16.52 -1.63
C GLU A 57 3.19 16.46 -3.10
N PHE A 58 3.51 17.50 -3.89
CA PHE A 58 3.04 17.64 -5.27
C PHE A 58 1.53 17.43 -5.40
N ALA A 59 1.11 16.29 -5.92
CA ALA A 59 -0.28 15.94 -6.17
C ALA A 59 -0.78 14.78 -5.28
N GLU A 60 -0.02 14.44 -4.24
CA GLU A 60 -0.32 13.31 -3.36
C GLU A 60 -0.44 13.77 -1.91
N TYR A 61 -1.16 12.98 -1.12
CA TYR A 61 -1.31 13.20 0.31
C TYR A 61 -0.87 11.96 1.08
N GLU A 62 -0.17 12.19 2.18
CA GLU A 62 0.20 11.15 3.13
C GLU A 62 -0.43 11.45 4.48
N VAL A 63 -0.96 10.42 5.12
CA VAL A 63 -1.54 10.51 6.46
C VAL A 63 -0.88 9.48 7.36
N ILE A 64 -0.38 9.92 8.51
CA ILE A 64 0.19 9.09 9.56
C ILE A 64 -0.80 9.01 10.71
N LEU A 65 -1.13 7.79 11.11
CA LEU A 65 -2.03 7.50 12.23
C LEU A 65 -1.27 7.14 13.51
N ALA A 66 -1.95 7.23 14.64
CA ALA A 66 -1.37 6.94 15.96
C ALA A 66 -0.90 5.49 16.13
N ASP A 67 -1.48 4.55 15.42
CA ASP A 67 -1.10 3.14 15.38
C ASP A 67 0.08 2.85 14.42
N LYS A 68 0.73 3.91 13.92
CA LYS A 68 1.80 3.89 12.91
C LYS A 68 1.38 3.49 11.50
N SER A 69 0.07 3.34 11.26
CA SER A 69 -0.44 3.16 9.91
C SER A 69 -0.16 4.39 9.06
N ARG A 70 0.17 4.14 7.80
CA ARG A 70 0.41 5.16 6.79
C ARG A 70 -0.56 4.98 5.63
N LEU A 71 -1.22 6.06 5.27
CA LEU A 71 -2.20 6.10 4.19
C LEU A 71 -1.71 7.06 3.11
N GLU A 72 -1.77 6.64 1.87
CA GLU A 72 -1.45 7.49 0.72
C GLU A 72 -2.67 7.68 -0.17
N PHE A 73 -2.89 8.92 -0.59
CA PHE A 73 -4.01 9.33 -1.45
C PHE A 73 -3.50 10.09 -2.67
N ASP A 74 -4.22 9.98 -3.78
CA ASP A 74 -3.99 10.82 -4.95
C ASP A 74 -4.55 12.24 -4.75
N ARG A 75 -4.37 13.10 -5.77
CA ARG A 75 -4.86 14.48 -5.73
C ARG A 75 -6.38 14.61 -5.54
N SER A 76 -7.14 13.61 -5.94
CA SER A 76 -8.60 13.58 -5.81
C SER A 76 -9.08 12.99 -4.49
N GLY A 77 -8.16 12.46 -3.67
CA GLY A 77 -8.46 11.82 -2.40
C GLY A 77 -8.76 10.32 -2.51
N ASN A 78 -8.52 9.70 -3.66
CA ASN A 78 -8.60 8.24 -3.77
C ASN A 78 -7.39 7.61 -3.12
N TRP A 79 -7.59 6.58 -2.30
CA TRP A 79 -6.49 5.91 -1.66
C TRP A 79 -5.61 5.16 -2.69
N LYS A 80 -4.32 5.21 -2.48
CA LYS A 80 -3.29 4.52 -3.29
C LYS A 80 -2.64 3.39 -2.52
N GLU A 81 -2.34 3.63 -1.25
CA GLU A 81 -1.71 2.66 -0.38
C GLU A 81 -2.25 2.77 1.04
N VAL A 82 -2.48 1.64 1.67
CA VAL A 82 -2.77 1.49 3.10
C VAL A 82 -1.73 0.55 3.68
N ASN A 83 -0.90 1.06 4.57
CA ASN A 83 0.17 0.31 5.22
C ASN A 83 -0.04 0.30 6.73
N CYS A 84 -0.48 -0.83 7.26
CA CYS A 84 -0.69 -1.05 8.68
C CYS A 84 0.48 -1.85 9.26
N ARG A 85 1.61 -1.18 9.42
CA ARG A 85 2.93 -1.76 9.72
C ARG A 85 2.93 -2.78 10.87
N ASP A 86 2.24 -2.46 11.96
CA ASP A 86 2.23 -3.29 13.18
C ASP A 86 0.89 -4.00 13.38
N GLY A 87 -0.04 -3.86 12.46
CA GLY A 87 -1.40 -4.40 12.53
C GLY A 87 -1.84 -5.10 11.26
N ALA A 88 -3.10 -4.94 10.94
CA ALA A 88 -3.70 -5.45 9.72
C ALA A 88 -4.54 -4.38 9.03
N VAL A 89 -4.52 -4.38 7.71
CA VAL A 89 -5.41 -3.54 6.91
C VAL A 89 -6.87 -3.94 7.24
N PRO A 90 -7.75 -2.95 7.54
CA PRO A 90 -9.16 -3.25 7.78
C PRO A 90 -9.76 -4.02 6.61
N GLU A 91 -10.53 -5.06 6.90
CA GLU A 91 -11.17 -5.88 5.85
C GLU A 91 -12.06 -5.04 4.93
N SER A 92 -12.68 -3.98 5.46
CA SER A 92 -13.51 -3.04 4.70
C SER A 92 -12.77 -2.30 3.59
N VAL A 93 -11.44 -2.21 3.64
CA VAL A 93 -10.60 -1.61 2.60
C VAL A 93 -10.28 -2.61 1.49
N ILE A 94 -10.18 -3.89 1.83
CA ILE A 94 -9.72 -4.94 0.92
C ILE A 94 -10.89 -5.40 0.03
N PRO A 95 -10.77 -5.39 -1.30
CA PRO A 95 -11.79 -5.93 -2.18
C PRO A 95 -12.17 -7.37 -1.81
N SER A 96 -13.45 -7.71 -1.86
CA SER A 96 -13.97 -9.00 -1.37
C SER A 96 -13.33 -10.22 -2.04
N ARG A 97 -13.00 -10.14 -3.33
CA ARG A 97 -12.32 -11.24 -4.05
C ARG A 97 -10.89 -11.46 -3.57
N ILE A 98 -10.19 -10.39 -3.24
CA ILE A 98 -8.84 -10.45 -2.66
C ILE A 98 -8.92 -11.02 -1.24
N GLN A 99 -9.88 -10.59 -0.42
CA GLN A 99 -10.12 -11.18 0.90
C GLN A 99 -10.36 -12.69 0.81
N ALA A 100 -11.22 -13.13 -0.10
CA ALA A 100 -11.53 -14.54 -0.29
C ALA A 100 -10.29 -15.33 -0.69
N TYR A 101 -9.46 -14.79 -1.57
CA TYR A 101 -8.21 -15.43 -1.98
C TYR A 101 -7.24 -15.59 -0.80
N VAL A 102 -7.03 -14.52 -0.03
CA VAL A 102 -6.13 -14.54 1.14
C VAL A 102 -6.66 -15.51 2.20
N LYS A 103 -7.94 -15.47 2.52
CA LYS A 103 -8.56 -16.40 3.49
C LYS A 103 -8.48 -17.85 3.03
N GLY A 104 -8.61 -18.13 1.74
CA GLY A 104 -8.57 -19.48 1.18
C GLY A 104 -7.18 -20.09 1.07
N ASN A 105 -6.14 -19.27 0.90
CA ASN A 105 -4.76 -19.73 0.66
C ASN A 105 -3.79 -19.39 1.80
N TYR A 106 -4.10 -18.39 2.62
CA TYR A 106 -3.27 -17.87 3.70
C TYR A 106 -4.12 -17.57 4.94
N SER A 107 -4.93 -18.54 5.39
CA SER A 107 -6.00 -18.35 6.39
C SER A 107 -5.54 -17.78 7.73
N SER A 108 -4.31 -18.02 8.15
CA SER A 108 -3.75 -17.53 9.42
C SER A 108 -2.90 -16.26 9.25
N ASP A 109 -2.78 -15.77 8.03
CA ASP A 109 -1.96 -14.59 7.74
C ASP A 109 -2.79 -13.30 7.77
N LYS A 110 -2.12 -12.17 7.90
CA LYS A 110 -2.73 -10.84 7.93
C LYS A 110 -2.22 -10.01 6.75
N VAL A 111 -3.12 -9.22 6.16
CA VAL A 111 -2.75 -8.22 5.17
C VAL A 111 -2.15 -7.02 5.91
N ARG A 112 -0.88 -6.76 5.70
CA ARG A 112 -0.18 -5.59 6.27
C ARG A 112 -0.26 -4.37 5.38
N THR A 113 -0.19 -4.58 4.08
CA THR A 113 -0.21 -3.49 3.12
C THR A 113 -1.08 -3.88 1.94
N ILE A 114 -1.86 -2.95 1.46
CA ILE A 114 -2.52 -3.03 0.17
C ILE A 114 -2.23 -1.75 -0.61
N ALA A 115 -1.79 -1.88 -1.84
CA ALA A 115 -1.60 -0.79 -2.78
C ALA A 115 -2.39 -1.05 -4.06
N ARG A 116 -2.82 0.02 -4.72
CA ARG A 116 -3.49 -0.08 -6.01
C ARG A 116 -2.96 0.93 -7.01
N ASN A 117 -2.96 0.54 -8.25
CA ASN A 117 -2.61 1.37 -9.39
C ASN A 117 -3.45 0.99 -10.62
N ILE A 118 -3.12 1.54 -11.78
CA ILE A 118 -3.84 1.26 -13.04
C ILE A 118 -3.77 -0.22 -13.48
N ARG A 119 -2.80 -0.98 -12.98
CA ARG A 119 -2.61 -2.41 -13.33
C ARG A 119 -3.40 -3.35 -12.42
N GLY A 120 -3.70 -2.94 -11.20
CA GLY A 120 -4.38 -3.75 -10.22
C GLY A 120 -3.94 -3.48 -8.79
N TYR A 121 -3.77 -4.54 -8.02
CA TYR A 121 -3.47 -4.48 -6.60
C TYR A 121 -2.21 -5.26 -6.25
N GLU A 122 -1.49 -4.75 -5.26
CA GLU A 122 -0.39 -5.45 -4.59
C GLU A 122 -0.75 -5.59 -3.11
N VAL A 123 -0.63 -6.80 -2.59
CA VAL A 123 -0.96 -7.13 -1.20
C VAL A 123 0.26 -7.75 -0.53
N LYS A 124 0.69 -7.16 0.58
CA LYS A 124 1.78 -7.71 1.39
C LYS A 124 1.21 -8.33 2.66
N LEU A 125 1.56 -9.58 2.89
CA LEU A 125 1.16 -10.34 4.06
C LEU A 125 2.15 -10.19 5.21
N ALA A 126 1.71 -10.45 6.44
CA ALA A 126 2.55 -10.41 7.63
C ALA A 126 3.72 -11.41 7.56
N SER A 127 3.53 -12.54 6.88
CA SER A 127 4.57 -13.55 6.60
C SER A 127 5.67 -13.08 5.64
N GLY A 128 5.44 -11.98 4.91
CA GLY A 128 6.38 -11.42 3.94
C GLY A 128 6.02 -11.69 2.48
N PHE A 129 5.08 -12.59 2.18
CA PHE A 129 4.64 -12.81 0.81
C PHE A 129 4.00 -11.56 0.22
N GLU A 130 4.30 -11.29 -1.04
CA GLU A 130 3.70 -10.25 -1.85
C GLU A 130 2.84 -10.87 -2.94
N LEU A 131 1.54 -10.53 -2.96
CA LEU A 131 0.57 -11.05 -3.90
C LEU A 131 0.18 -9.95 -4.88
N GLU A 132 0.21 -10.25 -6.16
CA GLU A 132 -0.30 -9.36 -7.20
C GLU A 132 -1.65 -9.83 -7.74
N PHE A 133 -2.55 -8.87 -7.91
CA PHE A 133 -3.88 -9.06 -8.49
C PHE A 133 -4.07 -8.09 -9.65
N ASP A 134 -4.81 -8.49 -10.66
CA ASP A 134 -5.21 -7.57 -11.73
C ASP A 134 -6.29 -6.56 -11.26
N LYS A 135 -6.67 -5.64 -12.12
CA LYS A 135 -7.71 -4.63 -11.81
C LYS A 135 -9.10 -5.22 -11.51
N ASN A 136 -9.34 -6.47 -11.88
CA ASN A 136 -10.56 -7.21 -11.59
C ASN A 136 -10.43 -8.10 -10.34
N CYS A 137 -9.35 -7.91 -9.58
CA CYS A 137 -9.03 -8.67 -8.37
C CYS A 137 -8.78 -10.17 -8.62
N ASN A 138 -8.35 -10.55 -9.82
CA ASN A 138 -7.88 -11.90 -10.10
C ASN A 138 -6.42 -12.03 -9.74
N PHE A 139 -6.07 -13.11 -9.05
CA PHE A 139 -4.68 -13.41 -8.69
C PHE A 139 -3.81 -13.55 -9.94
N LYS A 140 -2.63 -12.96 -9.91
CA LYS A 140 -1.63 -13.02 -11.00
C LYS A 140 -0.41 -13.80 -10.62
N ARG A 141 0.25 -13.42 -9.53
CA ARG A 141 1.51 -14.02 -9.09
C ARG A 141 1.80 -13.72 -7.63
N ILE A 142 2.74 -14.47 -7.10
CA ILE A 142 3.33 -14.29 -5.78
C ILE A 142 4.81 -13.97 -5.94
N ASP A 143 5.29 -13.03 -5.16
CA ASP A 143 6.71 -12.74 -4.97
C ASP A 143 7.06 -13.00 -3.49
N ASP A 144 8.21 -13.61 -3.23
CA ASP A 144 8.74 -13.99 -1.91
C ASP A 144 10.12 -13.37 -1.62
#